data_1a50775c3d81d4ec8b8d3b37040cb031
#
_entry.id   1a50775c3d81d4ec8b8d3b37040cb031
#
_cell.length_a   1.000
_cell.length_b   1.000
_cell.length_c   1.000
_cell.angle_alpha   90.00
_cell.angle_beta   90.00
_cell.angle_gamma   90.00
#
_symmetry.space_group_name_H-M   'P 1'
#
loop_
_entity.id
_entity.type
_entity.pdbx_description
1 polymer ?
#
loop_
_entity_poly.entity_id
_entity_poly.type
_entity_poly.pdbx_seq_one_letter_code
_entity_poly.pdbx_strand_id
1 'polypeptide(L)'
;PAKHKKTLSANDGKWTDPEAPVVQHIQEWMSQIRRDTGITPTRALTSDYVVQNLIKNEEIRQLIYGDLGGTRAITVPQLNALFAQMGLPAILTYDALVRKQGREGKYETVRYFPEDMFVLLPPDRLGQTLLGPTEDAMLDADVETHEMAGIYAAVYKESMDPPVIFTKAAA
;
A
#
# COMPACT_ATOMS: atom_id res chain seq x y z
N PRO A 1 7.49 -4.17 -11.89
CA PRO A 1 8.88 -4.18 -12.33
C PRO A 1 9.80 -3.87 -11.16
N ALA A 2 11.01 -4.45 -11.17
CA ALA A 2 12.01 -4.20 -10.12
C ALA A 2 12.38 -2.71 -9.95
N LYS A 3 12.13 -1.90 -10.97
CA LYS A 3 12.39 -0.45 -10.99
C LYS A 3 11.59 0.36 -9.95
N HIS A 4 10.41 -0.13 -9.54
CA HIS A 4 9.53 0.58 -8.61
C HIS A 4 9.57 -0.01 -7.19
N LYS A 5 10.56 -0.83 -6.90
CA LYS A 5 10.82 -1.34 -5.57
C LYS A 5 12.17 -0.82 -5.08
N LYS A 6 12.18 -0.06 -4.00
CA LYS A 6 13.40 0.44 -3.36
C LYS A 6 13.44 -0.05 -1.91
N THR A 7 14.59 -0.51 -1.49
CA THR A 7 14.85 -0.85 -0.09
C THR A 7 15.82 0.19 0.46
N LEU A 8 15.44 0.87 1.53
CA LEU A 8 16.29 1.84 2.19
C LEU A 8 17.34 1.11 3.04
N SER A 9 18.61 1.38 2.74
CA SER A 9 19.73 0.94 3.56
C SER A 9 20.04 1.94 4.68
N ALA A 10 20.95 1.60 5.58
CA ALA A 10 21.37 2.52 6.64
C ALA A 10 22.00 3.81 6.06
N ASN A 11 22.64 3.71 4.90
CA ASN A 11 23.28 4.86 4.23
C ASN A 11 22.28 5.76 3.49
N ASP A 12 21.11 5.24 3.15
CA ASP A 12 20.05 5.99 2.46
C ASP A 12 19.13 6.75 3.44
N GLY A 13 19.37 6.67 4.75
CA GLY A 13 18.50 7.26 5.78
C GLY A 13 17.22 6.45 5.97
N LYS A 14 17.26 5.44 6.83
CA LYS A 14 16.07 4.68 7.21
C LYS A 14 15.08 5.57 7.94
N TRP A 15 13.80 5.40 7.67
CA TRP A 15 12.74 6.18 8.33
C TRP A 15 12.55 5.87 9.82
N THR A 16 13.30 4.92 10.35
CA THR A 16 13.46 4.73 11.79
C THR A 16 14.38 5.77 12.43
N ASP A 17 15.19 6.46 11.62
CA ASP A 17 16.01 7.57 12.04
C ASP A 17 15.17 8.87 12.03
N PRO A 18 15.11 9.60 13.14
CA PRO A 18 14.39 10.88 13.19
C PRO A 18 14.90 11.95 12.21
N GLU A 19 16.17 11.89 11.81
CA GLU A 19 16.80 12.84 10.88
C GLU A 19 16.69 12.41 9.41
N ALA A 20 16.01 11.29 9.10
CA ALA A 20 15.89 10.80 7.74
C ALA A 20 15.14 11.79 6.83
N PRO A 21 15.60 12.03 5.57
CA PRO A 21 14.98 12.95 4.62
C PRO A 21 13.75 12.31 3.96
N VAL A 22 12.69 12.14 4.74
CA VAL A 22 11.48 11.40 4.33
C VAL A 22 10.76 12.10 3.19
N VAL A 23 10.60 13.41 3.27
CA VAL A 23 9.87 14.20 2.27
C VAL A 23 10.58 14.12 0.93
N GLN A 24 11.91 14.24 0.93
CA GLN A 24 12.72 14.12 -0.27
C GLN A 24 12.55 12.73 -0.91
N HIS A 25 12.64 11.66 -0.14
CA HIS A 25 12.46 10.30 -0.64
C HIS A 25 11.10 10.11 -1.34
N ILE A 26 10.02 10.58 -0.71
CA ILE A 26 8.67 10.46 -1.30
C ILE A 26 8.59 11.25 -2.61
N GLN A 27 9.12 12.47 -2.64
CA GLN A 27 9.14 13.31 -3.85
C GLN A 27 9.93 12.66 -4.99
N GLU A 28 11.09 12.09 -4.70
CA GLU A 28 11.91 11.38 -5.68
C GLU A 28 11.17 10.17 -6.26
N TRP A 29 10.52 9.36 -5.40
CA TRP A 29 9.76 8.20 -5.84
C TRP A 29 8.53 8.58 -6.67
N MET A 30 7.81 9.61 -6.26
CA MET A 30 6.70 10.14 -7.04
C MET A 30 7.16 10.64 -8.41
N SER A 31 8.28 11.35 -8.45
CA SER A 31 8.87 11.85 -9.70
C SER A 31 9.33 10.71 -10.61
N GLN A 32 9.88 9.65 -10.05
CA GLN A 32 10.27 8.46 -10.80
C GLN A 32 9.05 7.74 -11.38
N ILE A 33 8.02 7.49 -10.55
CA ILE A 33 6.78 6.85 -11.01
C ILE A 33 6.13 7.68 -12.12
N ARG A 34 6.06 9.00 -11.93
CA ARG A 34 5.49 9.91 -12.93
C ARG A 34 6.26 9.87 -14.25
N ARG A 35 7.58 9.81 -14.23
CA ARG A 35 8.41 9.69 -15.44
C ARG A 35 8.20 8.36 -16.15
N ASP A 36 8.07 7.28 -15.40
CA ASP A 36 7.99 5.94 -15.96
C ASP A 36 6.59 5.56 -16.44
N THR A 37 5.54 6.10 -15.82
CA THR A 37 4.14 5.70 -16.05
C THR A 37 3.23 6.83 -16.52
N GLY A 38 3.65 8.08 -16.38
CA GLY A 38 2.80 9.26 -16.62
C GLY A 38 1.76 9.51 -15.51
N ILE A 39 1.68 8.66 -14.49
CA ILE A 39 0.68 8.74 -13.42
C ILE A 39 1.32 9.34 -12.17
N THR A 40 0.63 10.30 -11.54
CA THR A 40 1.06 10.86 -10.26
C THR A 40 0.33 10.12 -9.13
N PRO A 41 1.05 9.47 -8.20
CA PRO A 41 0.43 8.86 -7.02
C PRO A 41 -0.24 9.92 -6.15
N THR A 42 -1.44 9.61 -5.66
CA THR A 42 -2.23 10.51 -4.78
C THR A 42 -2.50 9.91 -3.42
N ARG A 43 -2.25 8.62 -3.26
CA ARG A 43 -2.48 7.88 -2.03
C ARG A 43 -1.24 7.08 -1.69
N ALA A 44 -0.98 6.91 -0.40
CA ALA A 44 0.05 6.03 0.12
C ALA A 44 -0.57 5.07 1.13
N LEU A 45 -0.29 3.77 0.99
CA LEU A 45 -0.68 2.74 1.93
C LEU A 45 0.53 2.33 2.75
N THR A 46 0.36 2.27 4.07
CA THR A 46 1.44 1.91 4.97
C THR A 46 0.90 1.29 6.26
N SER A 47 1.79 0.84 7.15
CA SER A 47 1.44 0.37 8.49
C SER A 47 1.42 1.52 9.51
N ASP A 48 0.79 1.28 10.65
CA ASP A 48 0.87 2.22 11.78
C ASP A 48 2.31 2.40 12.28
N TYR A 49 3.13 1.36 12.22
CA TYR A 49 4.55 1.43 12.59
C TYR A 49 5.31 2.51 11.79
N VAL A 50 5.13 2.55 10.47
CA VAL A 50 5.77 3.57 9.63
C VAL A 50 5.20 4.94 9.94
N VAL A 51 3.88 5.07 10.15
CA VAL A 51 3.26 6.36 10.52
C VAL A 51 3.81 6.90 11.84
N GLN A 52 4.04 6.03 12.83
CA GLN A 52 4.67 6.44 14.09
C GLN A 52 6.11 6.94 13.88
N ASN A 53 6.87 6.37 12.96
CA ASN A 53 8.19 6.86 12.61
C ASN A 53 8.12 8.22 11.90
N LEU A 54 7.14 8.41 10.98
CA LEU A 54 6.91 9.69 10.32
C LEU A 54 6.56 10.81 11.33
N ILE A 55 5.74 10.51 12.33
CA ILE A 55 5.37 11.45 13.39
C ILE A 55 6.58 11.86 14.25
N LYS A 56 7.55 10.96 14.41
CA LYS A 56 8.78 11.22 15.18
C LYS A 56 9.84 11.95 14.38
N ASN A 57 9.70 12.04 13.06
CA ASN A 57 10.69 12.62 12.18
C ASN A 57 10.84 14.13 12.43
N GLU A 58 12.07 14.61 12.49
CA GLU A 58 12.39 16.01 12.82
C GLU A 58 12.08 16.95 11.66
N GLU A 59 12.34 16.54 10.42
CA GLU A 59 12.02 17.32 9.22
C GLU A 59 10.51 17.62 9.17
N ILE A 60 9.67 16.60 9.37
CA ILE A 60 8.21 16.75 9.37
C ILE A 60 7.75 17.65 10.52
N ARG A 61 8.39 17.52 11.69
CA ARG A 61 8.07 18.37 12.85
C ARG A 61 8.42 19.83 12.61
N GLN A 62 9.58 20.11 12.02
CA GLN A 62 10.01 21.46 11.67
C GLN A 62 9.08 22.09 10.62
N LEU A 63 8.62 21.30 9.64
CA LEU A 63 7.68 21.78 8.63
C LEU A 63 6.30 22.14 9.20
N ILE A 64 5.84 21.47 10.26
CA ILE A 64 4.54 21.73 10.89
C ILE A 64 4.62 22.88 11.91
N TYR A 65 5.65 22.92 12.74
CA TYR A 65 5.73 23.81 13.90
C TYR A 65 6.85 24.86 13.81
N GLY A 66 7.71 24.78 12.80
CA GLY A 66 8.93 25.58 12.70
C GLY A 66 9.98 25.19 13.76
N ASP A 67 11.06 25.96 13.83
CA ASP A 67 12.19 25.69 14.74
C ASP A 67 11.82 25.76 16.23
N LEU A 68 10.73 26.44 16.56
CA LEU A 68 10.22 26.55 17.93
C LEU A 68 9.29 25.39 18.34
N GLY A 69 9.12 24.39 17.47
CA GLY A 69 8.20 23.27 17.69
C GLY A 69 8.55 22.37 18.88
N GLY A 70 9.82 22.31 19.25
CA GLY A 70 10.31 21.54 20.40
C GLY A 70 9.85 20.08 20.35
N THR A 71 9.28 19.60 21.47
CA THR A 71 8.82 18.21 21.63
C THR A 71 7.32 18.03 21.36
N ARG A 72 6.68 18.92 20.62
CA ARG A 72 5.25 18.80 20.34
C ARG A 72 4.94 17.55 19.53
N ALA A 73 3.91 16.83 19.97
CA ALA A 73 3.43 15.66 19.26
C ALA A 73 2.66 16.06 17.99
N ILE A 74 2.91 15.35 16.91
CA ILE A 74 2.18 15.49 15.66
C ILE A 74 1.05 14.46 15.65
N THR A 75 -0.11 14.83 15.14
CA THR A 75 -1.24 13.93 14.92
C THR A 75 -1.29 13.49 13.45
N VAL A 76 -1.89 12.32 13.20
CA VAL A 76 -2.06 11.81 11.81
C VAL A 76 -2.83 12.79 10.91
N PRO A 77 -3.89 13.48 11.36
CA PRO A 77 -4.54 14.52 10.56
C PRO A 77 -3.62 15.70 10.20
N GLN A 78 -2.76 16.14 11.13
CA GLN A 78 -1.78 17.21 10.86
C GLN A 78 -0.74 16.76 9.84
N LEU A 79 -0.26 15.51 9.92
CA LEU A 79 0.64 14.92 8.95
C LEU A 79 0.00 14.90 7.54
N ASN A 80 -1.24 14.44 7.42
CA ASN A 80 -1.96 14.42 6.15
C ASN A 80 -2.25 15.84 5.63
N ALA A 81 -2.51 16.81 6.51
CA ALA A 81 -2.69 18.20 6.10
C ALA A 81 -1.39 18.80 5.53
N LEU A 82 -0.25 18.54 6.17
CA LEU A 82 1.06 18.92 5.63
C LEU A 82 1.32 18.27 4.26
N PHE A 83 1.08 16.97 4.15
CA PHE A 83 1.29 16.24 2.89
C PHE A 83 0.41 16.80 1.77
N ALA A 84 -0.85 17.12 2.06
CA ALA A 84 -1.74 17.76 1.10
C ALA A 84 -1.23 19.13 0.64
N GLN A 85 -0.71 19.97 1.56
CA GLN A 85 -0.12 21.28 1.23
C GLN A 85 1.12 21.14 0.35
N MET A 86 1.91 20.11 0.54
CA MET A 86 3.12 19.83 -0.24
C MET A 86 2.85 19.07 -1.54
N GLY A 87 1.60 18.70 -1.84
CA GLY A 87 1.24 17.87 -2.99
C GLY A 87 1.72 16.43 -2.88
N LEU A 88 1.96 15.94 -1.67
CA LEU A 88 2.32 14.55 -1.36
C LEU A 88 1.07 13.68 -1.22
N PRO A 89 1.21 12.34 -1.36
CA PRO A 89 0.07 11.43 -1.30
C PRO A 89 -0.53 11.36 0.11
N ALA A 90 -1.85 11.28 0.20
CA ALA A 90 -2.54 11.06 1.46
C ALA A 90 -2.19 9.69 2.04
N ILE A 91 -1.83 9.65 3.32
CA ILE A 91 -1.44 8.42 4.02
C ILE A 91 -2.67 7.67 4.50
N LEU A 92 -2.76 6.40 4.13
CA LEU A 92 -3.74 5.43 4.58
C LEU A 92 -3.02 4.32 5.35
N THR A 93 -3.54 3.95 6.51
CA THR A 93 -2.99 2.85 7.32
C THR A 93 -3.77 1.57 7.11
N TYR A 94 -3.05 0.44 7.07
CA TYR A 94 -3.65 -0.88 6.97
C TYR A 94 -2.88 -1.90 7.81
N ASP A 95 -3.45 -2.31 8.92
CA ASP A 95 -2.85 -3.21 9.91
C ASP A 95 -3.69 -4.47 10.17
N ALA A 96 -4.42 -4.95 9.17
CA ALA A 96 -5.25 -6.14 9.32
C ALA A 96 -4.42 -7.39 9.61
N LEU A 97 -4.87 -8.15 10.59
CA LEU A 97 -4.29 -9.42 11.02
C LEU A 97 -5.24 -10.56 10.66
N VAL A 98 -4.69 -11.69 10.24
CA VAL A 98 -5.45 -12.92 10.00
C VAL A 98 -4.87 -14.07 10.81
N ARG A 99 -5.73 -14.95 11.28
CA ARG A 99 -5.34 -16.23 11.86
C ARG A 99 -5.27 -17.29 10.76
N LYS A 100 -4.06 -17.76 10.49
CA LYS A 100 -3.82 -18.90 9.61
C LYS A 100 -3.65 -20.18 10.43
N GLN A 101 -4.30 -21.25 10.02
CA GLN A 101 -4.02 -22.57 10.57
C GLN A 101 -2.81 -23.17 9.86
N GLY A 102 -1.76 -23.44 10.60
CA GLY A 102 -0.58 -24.14 10.09
C GLY A 102 -0.83 -25.63 9.89
N ARG A 103 0.13 -26.32 9.27
CA ARG A 103 0.08 -27.77 8.98
C ARG A 103 -0.12 -28.65 10.23
N GLU A 104 0.30 -28.18 11.42
CA GLU A 104 0.18 -28.89 12.69
C GLU A 104 -1.12 -28.57 13.46
N GLY A 105 -2.09 -27.90 12.83
CA GLY A 105 -3.34 -27.49 13.47
C GLY A 105 -3.20 -26.29 14.41
N LYS A 106 -1.99 -25.73 14.60
CA LYS A 106 -1.77 -24.52 15.38
C LYS A 106 -2.17 -23.28 14.61
N TYR A 107 -2.80 -22.33 15.29
CA TYR A 107 -3.14 -21.04 14.69
C TYR A 107 -1.98 -20.05 14.86
N GLU A 108 -1.56 -19.44 13.76
CA GLU A 108 -0.58 -18.38 13.71
C GLU A 108 -1.25 -17.09 13.26
N THR A 109 -0.94 -15.98 13.95
CA THR A 109 -1.43 -14.67 13.53
C THR A 109 -0.43 -14.06 12.54
N VAL A 110 -0.89 -13.76 11.34
CA VAL A 110 -0.07 -13.21 10.26
C VAL A 110 -0.64 -11.85 9.84
N ARG A 111 0.23 -10.88 9.57
CA ARG A 111 -0.16 -9.60 8.97
C ARG A 111 -0.40 -9.78 7.47
N TYR A 112 -1.44 -9.16 6.94
CA TYR A 112 -1.65 -9.08 5.49
C TYR A 112 -0.65 -8.15 4.81
N PHE A 113 -0.35 -7.04 5.47
CA PHE A 113 0.54 -6.01 4.96
C PHE A 113 1.83 -5.99 5.79
N PRO A 114 3.02 -6.00 5.16
CA PRO A 114 4.29 -5.91 5.87
C PRO A 114 4.38 -4.62 6.68
N GLU A 115 4.99 -4.72 7.86
CA GLU A 115 5.01 -3.63 8.83
C GLU A 115 5.92 -2.46 8.42
N ASP A 116 6.95 -2.74 7.65
CA ASP A 116 8.00 -1.80 7.21
C ASP A 116 7.82 -1.30 5.76
N MET A 117 6.62 -1.43 5.23
CA MET A 117 6.36 -1.13 3.83
C MET A 117 5.57 0.16 3.65
N PHE A 118 5.98 0.96 2.65
CA PHE A 118 5.28 2.15 2.20
C PHE A 118 4.99 2.04 0.70
N VAL A 119 3.72 2.08 0.31
CA VAL A 119 3.26 1.82 -1.06
C VAL A 119 2.56 3.05 -1.63
N LEU A 120 3.06 3.55 -2.75
CA LEU A 120 2.44 4.63 -3.49
C LEU A 120 1.37 4.10 -4.44
N LEU A 121 0.18 4.66 -4.38
CA LEU A 121 -0.98 4.23 -5.13
C LEU A 121 -1.46 5.31 -6.11
N PRO A 122 -1.92 4.92 -7.32
CA PRO A 122 -2.50 5.86 -8.27
C PRO A 122 -3.85 6.41 -7.77
N PRO A 123 -4.36 7.50 -8.37
CA PRO A 123 -5.66 8.07 -8.03
C PRO A 123 -6.82 7.14 -8.38
N ASP A 124 -6.66 6.39 -9.46
CA ASP A 124 -7.69 5.51 -10.01
C ASP A 124 -7.68 4.12 -9.37
N ARG A 125 -8.59 3.27 -9.85
CA ARG A 125 -8.67 1.88 -9.42
C ARG A 125 -7.39 1.14 -9.80
N LEU A 126 -6.91 0.27 -8.91
CA LEU A 126 -5.70 -0.53 -9.10
C LEU A 126 -5.89 -1.66 -10.12
N GLY A 127 -7.13 -2.05 -10.33
CA GLY A 127 -7.50 -3.12 -11.24
C GLY A 127 -9.01 -3.26 -11.35
N GLN A 128 -9.42 -4.15 -12.21
CA GLN A 128 -10.82 -4.47 -12.47
C GLN A 128 -10.99 -5.98 -12.38
N THR A 129 -11.95 -6.41 -11.58
CA THR A 129 -12.37 -7.83 -11.54
C THR A 129 -13.49 -8.00 -12.57
N LEU A 130 -13.24 -8.81 -13.56
CA LEU A 130 -14.24 -9.20 -14.56
C LEU A 130 -14.88 -10.51 -14.11
N LEU A 131 -16.19 -10.47 -13.89
CA LEU A 131 -16.98 -11.64 -13.58
C LEU A 131 -17.79 -12.01 -14.82
N GLY A 132 -17.69 -13.25 -15.25
CA GLY A 132 -18.45 -13.76 -16.38
C GLY A 132 -18.72 -15.26 -16.24
N PRO A 133 -19.74 -15.78 -16.92
CA PRO A 133 -19.95 -17.22 -16.95
C PRO A 133 -18.79 -17.90 -17.68
N THR A 134 -18.46 -19.10 -17.25
CA THR A 134 -17.51 -19.96 -17.96
C THR A 134 -18.17 -20.53 -19.24
N GLU A 135 -17.32 -21.00 -20.18
CA GLU A 135 -17.84 -21.68 -21.39
C GLU A 135 -18.72 -22.87 -21.03
N ASP A 136 -18.38 -23.61 -19.99
CA ASP A 136 -19.16 -24.74 -19.49
C ASP A 136 -20.53 -24.30 -18.97
N ALA A 137 -20.62 -23.16 -18.27
CA ALA A 137 -21.87 -22.64 -17.80
C ALA A 137 -22.76 -22.09 -18.93
N MET A 138 -22.17 -21.68 -20.05
CA MET A 138 -22.91 -21.25 -21.24
C MET A 138 -23.45 -22.43 -22.06
N LEU A 139 -22.75 -23.56 -22.05
CA LEU A 139 -23.12 -24.76 -22.80
C LEU A 139 -24.17 -25.59 -22.07
N ASP A 140 -24.24 -25.55 -20.77
CA ASP A 140 -25.09 -26.36 -19.89
C ASP A 140 -26.23 -25.56 -19.25
N ALA A 141 -26.90 -24.73 -20.05
CA ALA A 141 -27.98 -23.83 -19.59
C ALA A 141 -29.18 -24.57 -18.94
N ASP A 142 -29.27 -25.90 -19.09
CA ASP A 142 -30.36 -26.70 -18.54
C ASP A 142 -30.07 -27.33 -17.16
N VAL A 143 -28.87 -27.14 -16.58
CA VAL A 143 -28.49 -27.77 -15.30
C VAL A 143 -28.03 -26.70 -14.31
N GLU A 144 -28.95 -26.23 -13.48
CA GLU A 144 -28.70 -25.16 -12.45
C GLU A 144 -27.47 -25.41 -11.58
N THR A 145 -27.11 -26.64 -11.29
CA THR A 145 -25.95 -27.01 -10.47
C THR A 145 -24.62 -26.81 -11.19
N HIS A 146 -24.58 -26.94 -12.52
CA HIS A 146 -23.39 -26.72 -13.32
C HIS A 146 -23.09 -25.23 -13.54
N GLU A 147 -24.11 -24.42 -13.72
CA GLU A 147 -23.97 -22.97 -13.79
C GLU A 147 -23.31 -22.40 -12.53
N MET A 148 -23.77 -22.82 -11.37
CA MET A 148 -23.19 -22.40 -10.09
C MET A 148 -21.72 -22.79 -9.96
N ALA A 149 -21.36 -24.01 -10.33
CA ALA A 149 -19.97 -24.49 -10.29
C ALA A 149 -19.08 -23.72 -11.29
N GLY A 150 -19.59 -23.43 -12.48
CA GLY A 150 -18.87 -22.65 -13.48
C GLY A 150 -18.60 -21.23 -13.05
N ILE A 151 -19.58 -20.57 -12.46
CA ILE A 151 -19.43 -19.19 -11.93
C ILE A 151 -18.42 -19.16 -10.79
N TYR A 152 -18.49 -20.11 -9.86
CA TYR A 152 -17.53 -20.18 -8.75
C TYR A 152 -16.11 -20.44 -9.23
N ALA A 153 -15.91 -21.28 -10.24
CA ALA A 153 -14.60 -21.56 -10.80
C ALA A 153 -13.99 -20.33 -11.50
N ALA A 154 -14.80 -19.54 -12.21
CA ALA A 154 -14.36 -18.30 -12.84
C ALA A 154 -13.96 -17.24 -11.80
N VAL A 155 -14.80 -17.03 -10.79
CA VAL A 155 -14.51 -16.10 -9.67
C VAL A 155 -13.24 -16.52 -8.94
N TYR A 156 -13.05 -17.82 -8.70
CA TYR A 156 -11.88 -18.33 -8.00
C TYR A 156 -10.59 -18.18 -8.84
N LYS A 157 -10.63 -18.40 -10.14
CA LYS A 157 -9.49 -18.16 -11.04
C LYS A 157 -9.08 -16.68 -11.09
N GLU A 158 -10.04 -15.80 -11.21
CA GLU A 158 -9.78 -14.35 -11.27
C GLU A 158 -9.27 -13.80 -9.94
N SER A 159 -9.76 -14.34 -8.81
CA SER A 159 -9.28 -13.96 -7.49
C SER A 159 -7.90 -14.52 -7.16
N MET A 160 -7.45 -15.57 -7.85
CA MET A 160 -6.12 -16.16 -7.69
C MET A 160 -5.06 -15.50 -8.57
N ASP A 161 -5.44 -14.76 -9.60
CA ASP A 161 -4.52 -13.84 -10.27
C ASP A 161 -4.46 -12.54 -9.45
N PRO A 162 -3.55 -12.44 -8.48
CA PRO A 162 -3.46 -11.19 -7.74
C PRO A 162 -3.12 -10.11 -8.75
N PRO A 163 -3.82 -8.98 -8.75
CA PRO A 163 -3.39 -7.86 -9.53
C PRO A 163 -1.97 -7.52 -9.08
N VAL A 164 -1.02 -7.92 -9.90
CA VAL A 164 0.44 -7.83 -9.68
C VAL A 164 0.92 -6.40 -9.42
N ILE A 165 0.01 -5.47 -9.36
CA ILE A 165 0.23 -4.05 -9.21
C ILE A 165 0.62 -3.67 -7.78
N PHE A 166 0.22 -4.45 -6.76
CA PHE A 166 0.48 -4.12 -5.37
C PHE A 166 1.94 -4.25 -4.93
N THR A 167 2.71 -5.09 -5.60
CA THR A 167 4.11 -5.31 -5.24
C THR A 167 5.08 -4.39 -5.97
N LYS A 168 4.60 -3.50 -6.84
CA LYS A 168 5.46 -2.74 -7.76
C LYS A 168 5.59 -1.26 -7.42
N ALA A 169 4.74 -0.75 -6.56
CA ALA A 169 4.84 0.61 -6.04
C ALA A 169 5.37 0.64 -4.60
N ALA A 170 5.85 -0.49 -4.10
CA ALA A 170 6.49 -0.52 -2.79
C ALA A 170 7.88 0.09 -2.89
N ALA A 171 8.10 1.09 -2.11
CA ALA A 171 9.38 1.72 -1.92
C ALA A 171 10.25 1.00 -0.88
#